data_ede01b1762c78cae68428fa844070287
#
_entry.id   ede01b1762c78cae68428fa844070287
#
_cell.length_a   1.000
_cell.length_b   1.000
_cell.length_c   1.000
_cell.angle_alpha   90.00
_cell.angle_beta   90.00
_cell.angle_gamma   90.00
#
_symmetry.space_group_name_H-M   'P 1'
#
loop_
_entity.id
_entity.type
_entity.pdbx_description
1 polymer ?
#
loop_
_entity_poly.entity_id
_entity_poly.type
_entity_poly.pdbx_seq_one_letter_code
_entity_poly.pdbx_strand_id
1 'polypeptide(L)'
;MDRNQRILRCKSCGKEISVPSELDSFNCVYCGAKLSMQDYFPVSGQRADPADLEFARSHIFDCIRDYPDYWKNFERQHYAERFRAYRDWIAEPYQALDRYLCAAPDERQDVLNELAKLFLTEWERYHREDGKRQTKGALEKRMFETKLTLCFFAVPAIRDLGLSIGEDYTAVLRNAFVAAYPKNAFETMTFNELYAGFRKRKLCFITTAVCEAEGKPDDCAELTAFRAFRDGWLSQTPEGRALVNDYYEVAPSIVQIMKHCDDAQKVCRRLRRQYLEPCYQDLQAGRYSACRDRYVSMVNELRNRYSLN
;
A
#
# COMPACT_ATOMS: atom_id res chain seq x y z
N MET A 1 13.08 -5.66 27.07
CA MET A 1 12.06 -4.65 26.75
C MET A 1 11.32 -4.39 28.05
N ASP A 2 11.39 -3.17 28.53
CA ASP A 2 10.73 -2.77 29.78
C ASP A 2 9.21 -2.95 29.61
N ARG A 3 8.61 -3.77 30.47
CA ARG A 3 7.15 -4.08 30.44
C ARG A 3 6.25 -2.88 30.74
N ASN A 4 6.83 -1.72 31.02
CA ASN A 4 6.11 -0.51 31.46
C ASN A 4 6.12 0.64 30.45
N GLN A 5 6.49 0.41 29.19
CA GLN A 5 6.47 1.44 28.16
C GLN A 5 5.49 1.07 27.04
N ARG A 6 4.69 2.05 26.61
CA ARG A 6 3.81 1.96 25.44
C ARG A 6 4.39 2.74 24.29
N ILE A 7 4.40 2.15 23.12
CA ILE A 7 4.75 2.85 21.89
C ILE A 7 3.46 3.45 21.33
N LEU A 8 3.44 4.77 21.24
CA LEU A 8 2.30 5.54 20.74
C LEU A 8 2.73 6.38 19.55
N ARG A 9 1.79 6.72 18.68
CA ARG A 9 2.04 7.67 17.60
C ARG A 9 1.43 9.02 17.95
N CYS A 10 2.24 10.08 17.94
CA CYS A 10 1.78 11.43 18.26
C CYS A 10 0.67 11.87 17.29
N LYS A 11 -0.51 12.18 17.80
CA LYS A 11 -1.66 12.65 17.01
C LYS A 11 -1.41 14.00 16.32
N SER A 12 -0.43 14.79 16.79
CA SER A 12 -0.09 16.09 16.23
C SER A 12 0.95 16.02 15.10
N CYS A 13 2.05 15.25 15.30
CA CYS A 13 3.16 15.20 14.32
C CYS A 13 3.38 13.82 13.67
N GLY A 14 2.62 12.80 14.06
CA GLY A 14 2.69 11.45 13.50
C GLY A 14 3.92 10.62 13.86
N LYS A 15 4.85 11.14 14.70
CA LYS A 15 6.05 10.40 15.09
C LYS A 15 5.77 9.42 16.22
N GLU A 16 6.44 8.27 16.18
CA GLU A 16 6.38 7.29 17.26
C GLU A 16 7.11 7.80 18.50
N ILE A 17 6.47 7.63 19.66
CA ILE A 17 6.97 8.03 20.97
C ILE A 17 6.82 6.86 21.93
N SER A 18 7.84 6.62 22.75
CA SER A 18 7.76 5.66 23.86
C SER A 18 7.37 6.39 25.12
N VAL A 19 6.26 5.98 25.73
CA VAL A 19 5.66 6.65 26.88
C VAL A 19 5.47 5.63 28.00
N PRO A 20 5.86 5.95 29.27
CA PRO A 20 5.50 5.12 30.41
C PRO A 20 3.99 4.91 30.51
N SER A 21 3.57 3.66 30.75
CA SER A 21 2.16 3.28 30.78
C SER A 21 1.37 3.91 31.93
N GLU A 22 2.05 4.49 32.90
CA GLU A 22 1.46 5.07 34.14
C GLU A 22 1.12 6.56 34.01
N LEU A 23 1.51 7.20 32.88
CA LEU A 23 1.25 8.62 32.68
C LEU A 23 -0.15 8.85 32.09
N ASP A 24 -0.94 9.72 32.75
CA ASP A 24 -2.24 10.17 32.25
C ASP A 24 -2.11 11.19 31.11
N SER A 25 -1.03 11.96 31.09
CA SER A 25 -0.72 12.95 30.06
C SER A 25 0.78 13.13 29.90
N PHE A 26 1.21 13.51 28.70
CA PHE A 26 2.62 13.71 28.37
C PHE A 26 2.77 14.71 27.21
N ASN A 27 3.97 15.23 27.03
CA ASN A 27 4.28 16.06 25.86
C ASN A 27 5.05 15.24 24.82
N CYS A 28 4.68 15.39 23.55
CA CYS A 28 5.42 14.78 22.46
C CYS A 28 6.86 15.32 22.43
N VAL A 29 7.83 14.43 22.53
CA VAL A 29 9.28 14.81 22.53
C VAL A 29 9.75 15.43 21.19
N TYR A 30 8.95 15.29 20.13
CA TYR A 30 9.31 15.81 18.79
C TYR A 30 8.64 17.14 18.45
N CYS A 31 7.38 17.37 18.87
CA CYS A 31 6.64 18.58 18.50
C CYS A 31 6.14 19.40 19.68
N GLY A 32 6.36 18.91 20.91
CA GLY A 32 5.92 19.60 22.13
C GLY A 32 4.41 19.56 22.41
N ALA A 33 3.61 18.94 21.54
CA ALA A 33 2.16 18.85 21.71
C ALA A 33 1.83 18.11 23.02
N LYS A 34 0.95 18.68 23.83
CA LYS A 34 0.41 18.02 25.02
C LYS A 34 -0.62 16.98 24.59
N LEU A 35 -0.42 15.75 25.02
CA LEU A 35 -1.23 14.58 24.67
C LEU A 35 -1.73 13.93 25.98
N SER A 36 -2.93 13.35 25.92
CA SER A 36 -3.50 12.59 27.04
C SER A 36 -3.52 11.11 26.70
N MET A 37 -3.25 10.23 27.67
CA MET A 37 -3.46 8.79 27.51
C MET A 37 -4.91 8.45 27.18
N GLN A 38 -5.87 9.24 27.65
CA GLN A 38 -7.28 9.08 27.33
C GLN A 38 -7.58 9.26 25.84
N ASP A 39 -6.74 10.02 25.11
CA ASP A 39 -6.86 10.17 23.66
C ASP A 39 -6.47 8.89 22.90
N TYR A 40 -5.71 8.00 23.54
CA TYR A 40 -5.23 6.74 22.96
C TYR A 40 -5.94 5.52 23.57
N PHE A 41 -6.30 5.62 24.85
CA PHE A 41 -6.95 4.56 25.61
C PHE A 41 -8.09 5.18 26.42
N PRO A 42 -9.33 5.11 25.91
CA PRO A 42 -10.49 5.54 26.70
C PRO A 42 -10.50 4.83 28.05
N VAL A 43 -10.85 5.56 29.11
CA VAL A 43 -10.81 5.07 30.50
C VAL A 43 -11.75 3.87 30.62
N SER A 44 -11.24 2.76 31.19
CA SER A 44 -12.05 1.61 31.58
C SER A 44 -13.16 2.07 32.52
N GLY A 45 -14.43 2.01 32.08
CA GLY A 45 -15.61 2.45 32.79
C GLY A 45 -16.56 3.33 32.01
N GLN A 46 -16.17 3.84 30.83
CA GLN A 46 -17.12 4.43 29.89
C GLN A 46 -18.00 3.32 29.28
N ARG A 47 -19.31 3.53 29.35
CA ARG A 47 -20.26 2.63 28.66
C ARG A 47 -20.07 2.77 27.15
N ALA A 48 -20.02 1.63 26.46
CA ALA A 48 -19.99 1.62 25.00
C ALA A 48 -21.22 2.38 24.44
N ASP A 49 -20.96 3.35 23.55
CA ASP A 49 -22.04 4.09 22.90
C ASP A 49 -22.45 3.34 21.61
N PRO A 50 -23.69 2.81 21.54
CA PRO A 50 -24.17 2.14 20.32
C PRO A 50 -24.16 3.06 19.08
N ALA A 51 -24.21 4.38 19.25
CA ALA A 51 -24.14 5.33 18.14
C ALA A 51 -22.76 5.30 17.45
N ASP A 52 -21.67 5.12 18.20
CA ASP A 52 -20.32 4.96 17.64
C ASP A 52 -20.22 3.71 16.76
N LEU A 53 -20.82 2.59 17.20
CA LEU A 53 -20.82 1.36 16.40
C LEU A 53 -21.69 1.49 15.15
N GLU A 54 -22.87 2.11 15.27
CA GLU A 54 -23.75 2.33 14.11
C GLU A 54 -23.13 3.28 13.10
N PHE A 55 -22.45 4.32 13.57
CA PHE A 55 -21.69 5.22 12.71
C PHE A 55 -20.58 4.47 11.96
N ALA A 56 -19.80 3.66 12.68
CA ALA A 56 -18.77 2.82 12.06
C ALA A 56 -19.36 1.88 11.01
N ARG A 57 -20.47 1.17 11.31
CA ARG A 57 -21.17 0.30 10.36
C ARG A 57 -21.57 1.03 9.08
N SER A 58 -22.11 2.23 9.21
CA SER A 58 -22.60 3.01 8.08
C SER A 58 -21.49 3.55 7.18
N HIS A 59 -20.26 3.76 7.71
CA HIS A 59 -19.17 4.48 7.05
C HIS A 59 -17.90 3.65 6.84
N ILE A 60 -17.87 2.39 7.29
CA ILE A 60 -16.66 1.55 7.22
C ILE A 60 -16.13 1.35 5.78
N PHE A 61 -17.00 1.44 4.79
CA PHE A 61 -16.67 1.28 3.37
C PHE A 61 -16.41 2.60 2.63
N ASP A 62 -16.63 3.76 3.24
CA ASP A 62 -16.48 5.07 2.59
C ASP A 62 -15.05 5.30 2.11
N CYS A 63 -14.06 4.76 2.81
CA CYS A 63 -12.67 4.77 2.39
C CYS A 63 -12.44 4.24 0.96
N ILE A 64 -13.33 3.41 0.45
CA ILE A 64 -13.32 2.90 -0.93
C ILE A 64 -14.40 3.57 -1.77
N ARG A 65 -15.64 3.71 -1.25
CA ARG A 65 -16.79 4.23 -2.00
C ARG A 65 -16.54 5.61 -2.56
N ASP A 66 -16.01 6.52 -1.75
CA ASP A 66 -15.86 7.91 -2.11
C ASP A 66 -14.57 8.19 -2.89
N TYR A 67 -13.57 7.31 -2.75
CA TYR A 67 -12.28 7.46 -3.43
C TYR A 67 -11.74 6.15 -4.03
N PRO A 68 -12.52 5.47 -4.88
CA PRO A 68 -12.12 4.16 -5.43
C PRO A 68 -10.85 4.22 -6.26
N ASP A 69 -10.61 5.35 -6.89
CA ASP A 69 -9.52 5.60 -7.82
C ASP A 69 -8.40 6.47 -7.22
N TYR A 70 -8.34 6.58 -5.89
CA TYR A 70 -7.38 7.48 -5.23
C TYR A 70 -5.93 7.20 -5.61
N TRP A 71 -5.62 5.94 -5.89
CA TRP A 71 -4.30 5.52 -6.32
C TRP A 71 -3.96 5.93 -7.78
N LYS A 72 -4.94 6.18 -8.67
CA LYS A 72 -4.70 6.48 -10.10
C LYS A 72 -3.82 7.70 -10.35
N ASN A 73 -3.89 8.69 -9.47
CA ASN A 73 -3.03 9.87 -9.52
C ASN A 73 -1.81 9.69 -8.60
N PHE A 74 -1.30 8.47 -8.52
CA PHE A 74 -0.16 8.18 -7.69
C PHE A 74 1.10 8.82 -8.28
N GLU A 75 1.64 9.78 -7.55
CA GLU A 75 2.95 10.35 -7.76
C GLU A 75 3.79 10.07 -6.53
N ARG A 76 4.90 9.39 -6.74
CA ARG A 76 5.80 8.97 -5.64
C ARG A 76 6.24 10.13 -4.75
N GLN A 77 6.56 11.28 -5.35
CA GLN A 77 7.00 12.47 -4.63
C GLN A 77 5.91 13.05 -3.73
N HIS A 78 4.63 12.91 -4.09
CA HIS A 78 3.48 13.41 -3.35
C HIS A 78 2.79 12.34 -2.49
N TYR A 79 3.28 11.09 -2.52
CA TYR A 79 2.61 9.98 -1.81
C TYR A 79 2.43 10.25 -0.32
N ALA A 80 3.47 10.75 0.37
CA ALA A 80 3.39 11.00 1.80
C ALA A 80 2.39 12.11 2.17
N GLU A 81 2.24 13.12 1.34
CA GLU A 81 1.25 14.19 1.54
C GLU A 81 -0.16 13.68 1.30
N ARG A 82 -0.39 13.04 0.15
CA ARG A 82 -1.68 12.45 -0.20
C ARG A 82 -2.11 11.37 0.76
N PHE A 83 -1.16 10.55 1.24
CA PHE A 83 -1.45 9.53 2.24
C PHE A 83 -1.96 10.15 3.55
N ARG A 84 -1.33 11.22 4.05
CA ARG A 84 -1.80 11.89 5.26
C ARG A 84 -3.20 12.48 5.09
N ALA A 85 -3.44 13.16 3.96
CA ALA A 85 -4.76 13.72 3.67
C ALA A 85 -5.84 12.61 3.62
N TYR A 86 -5.54 11.49 2.99
CA TYR A 86 -6.42 10.34 2.93
C TYR A 86 -6.67 9.73 4.31
N ARG A 87 -5.60 9.52 5.11
CA ARG A 87 -5.69 9.00 6.47
C ARG A 87 -6.58 9.86 7.35
N ASP A 88 -6.36 11.16 7.32
CA ASP A 88 -7.11 12.10 8.15
C ASP A 88 -8.58 12.15 7.73
N TRP A 89 -8.85 12.01 6.44
CA TRP A 89 -10.20 11.96 5.91
C TRP A 89 -10.96 10.68 6.31
N ILE A 90 -10.34 9.49 6.31
CA ILE A 90 -11.02 8.24 6.69
C ILE A 90 -11.10 8.02 8.20
N ALA A 91 -10.51 8.89 9.03
CA ALA A 91 -10.24 8.60 10.45
C ALA A 91 -11.49 8.36 11.29
N GLU A 92 -12.55 9.14 11.08
CA GLU A 92 -13.68 9.24 11.99
C GLU A 92 -14.43 7.91 12.23
N PRO A 93 -14.79 7.11 11.20
CA PRO A 93 -15.45 5.82 11.42
C PRO A 93 -14.60 4.83 12.23
N TYR A 94 -13.29 4.81 11.99
CA TYR A 94 -12.38 3.92 12.71
C TYR A 94 -12.14 4.39 14.14
N GLN A 95 -12.11 5.70 14.39
CA GLN A 95 -12.04 6.26 15.73
C GLN A 95 -13.32 5.95 16.54
N ALA A 96 -14.49 6.04 15.92
CA ALA A 96 -15.76 5.66 16.56
C ALA A 96 -15.75 4.16 16.93
N LEU A 97 -15.33 3.30 16.00
CA LEU A 97 -15.17 1.87 16.27
C LEU A 97 -14.20 1.60 17.41
N ASP A 98 -13.07 2.28 17.44
CA ASP A 98 -12.07 2.11 18.49
C ASP A 98 -12.61 2.53 19.87
N ARG A 99 -13.33 3.66 19.96
CA ARG A 99 -14.01 4.09 21.20
C ARG A 99 -15.00 3.04 21.68
N TYR A 100 -15.86 2.54 20.79
CA TYR A 100 -16.81 1.49 21.12
C TYR A 100 -16.13 0.24 21.67
N LEU A 101 -15.14 -0.29 20.96
CA LEU A 101 -14.47 -1.54 21.32
C LEU A 101 -13.53 -1.42 22.52
N CYS A 102 -13.02 -0.24 22.81
CA CYS A 102 -12.34 0.02 24.08
C CYS A 102 -13.28 -0.05 25.28
N ALA A 103 -14.56 0.32 25.10
CA ALA A 103 -15.58 0.26 26.14
C ALA A 103 -16.31 -1.10 26.21
N ALA A 104 -16.27 -1.90 25.13
CA ALA A 104 -16.86 -3.24 25.04
C ALA A 104 -15.84 -4.29 24.53
N PRO A 105 -14.77 -4.56 25.30
CA PRO A 105 -13.68 -5.44 24.83
C PRO A 105 -14.13 -6.89 24.57
N ASP A 106 -15.16 -7.37 25.26
CA ASP A 106 -15.69 -8.72 25.09
C ASP A 106 -16.37 -8.92 23.72
N GLU A 107 -16.87 -7.85 23.11
CA GLU A 107 -17.51 -7.88 21.79
C GLU A 107 -16.50 -7.75 20.62
N ARG A 108 -15.22 -7.48 20.92
CA ARG A 108 -14.21 -7.06 19.96
C ARG A 108 -14.13 -7.98 18.75
N GLN A 109 -13.95 -9.27 18.97
CA GLN A 109 -13.74 -10.21 17.87
C GLN A 109 -14.98 -10.36 16.99
N ASP A 110 -16.16 -10.38 17.59
CA ASP A 110 -17.43 -10.54 16.86
C ASP A 110 -17.74 -9.31 16.02
N VAL A 111 -17.56 -8.10 16.59
CA VAL A 111 -17.75 -6.84 15.88
C VAL A 111 -16.76 -6.68 14.74
N LEU A 112 -15.48 -6.99 14.94
CA LEU A 112 -14.48 -6.91 13.87
C LEU A 112 -14.79 -7.88 12.72
N ASN A 113 -15.24 -9.11 13.02
CA ASN A 113 -15.67 -10.08 12.03
C ASN A 113 -16.93 -9.62 11.27
N GLU A 114 -17.89 -9.05 11.99
CA GLU A 114 -19.10 -8.48 11.40
C GLU A 114 -18.76 -7.36 10.41
N LEU A 115 -17.93 -6.39 10.83
CA LEU A 115 -17.55 -5.26 9.99
C LEU A 115 -16.71 -5.67 8.78
N ALA A 116 -15.86 -6.68 8.90
CA ALA A 116 -15.14 -7.22 7.75
C ALA A 116 -16.10 -7.87 6.73
N LYS A 117 -17.12 -8.58 7.19
CA LYS A 117 -18.17 -9.14 6.31
C LYS A 117 -19.00 -8.03 5.65
N LEU A 118 -19.36 -7.00 6.43
CA LEU A 118 -20.09 -5.85 5.91
C LEU A 118 -19.26 -5.13 4.83
N PHE A 119 -17.97 -4.91 5.07
CA PHE A 119 -17.05 -4.34 4.08
C PHE A 119 -17.06 -5.16 2.77
N LEU A 120 -17.01 -6.48 2.84
CA LEU A 120 -17.06 -7.35 1.65
C LEU A 120 -18.41 -7.29 0.94
N THR A 121 -19.51 -7.21 1.68
CA THR A 121 -20.86 -7.04 1.11
C THR A 121 -20.94 -5.73 0.33
N GLU A 122 -20.47 -4.64 0.91
CA GLU A 122 -20.40 -3.33 0.26
C GLU A 122 -19.42 -3.34 -0.95
N TRP A 123 -18.29 -4.03 -0.83
CA TRP A 123 -17.36 -4.24 -1.94
C TRP A 123 -18.04 -4.93 -3.12
N GLU A 124 -18.77 -6.00 -2.88
CA GLU A 124 -19.52 -6.71 -3.94
C GLU A 124 -20.61 -5.85 -4.54
N ARG A 125 -21.39 -5.15 -3.69
CA ARG A 125 -22.45 -4.24 -4.12
C ARG A 125 -21.87 -3.15 -5.02
N TYR A 126 -20.83 -2.47 -4.57
CA TYR A 126 -20.15 -1.40 -5.29
C TYR A 126 -19.70 -1.82 -6.70
N HIS A 127 -19.21 -3.05 -6.85
CA HIS A 127 -18.74 -3.54 -8.14
C HIS A 127 -19.87 -4.08 -9.04
N ARG A 128 -21.02 -4.43 -8.49
CA ARG A 128 -22.21 -4.92 -9.24
C ARG A 128 -23.15 -3.80 -9.69
N GLU A 129 -23.29 -2.73 -8.92
CA GLU A 129 -24.32 -1.69 -9.12
C GLU A 129 -24.07 -0.74 -10.29
N ASP A 130 -22.97 -0.85 -11.02
CA ASP A 130 -22.63 0.06 -12.11
C ASP A 130 -23.52 -0.08 -13.37
N GLY A 131 -24.70 -0.67 -13.25
CA GLY A 131 -25.85 -0.65 -14.21
C GLY A 131 -25.55 -0.88 -15.69
N LYS A 132 -24.30 -0.87 -16.09
CA LYS A 132 -23.81 -1.15 -17.43
C LYS A 132 -23.43 -2.61 -17.52
N ARG A 133 -23.87 -3.29 -18.56
CA ARG A 133 -23.47 -4.67 -18.88
C ARG A 133 -21.95 -4.74 -19.05
N GLN A 134 -21.24 -4.90 -17.93
CA GLN A 134 -19.80 -4.94 -17.94
C GLN A 134 -19.32 -6.29 -18.46
N THR A 135 -18.29 -6.27 -19.32
CA THR A 135 -17.60 -7.51 -19.66
C THR A 135 -16.84 -8.03 -18.43
N LYS A 136 -16.66 -9.34 -18.32
CA LYS A 136 -15.89 -9.95 -17.21
C LYS A 136 -14.53 -9.29 -17.01
N GLY A 137 -13.81 -8.99 -18.09
CA GLY A 137 -12.51 -8.34 -18.04
C GLY A 137 -12.55 -6.90 -17.52
N ALA A 138 -13.62 -6.14 -17.82
CA ALA A 138 -13.80 -4.79 -17.30
C ALA A 138 -14.04 -4.79 -15.77
N LEU A 139 -14.85 -5.75 -15.30
CA LEU A 139 -15.09 -5.94 -13.87
C LEU A 139 -13.81 -6.36 -13.14
N GLU A 140 -13.05 -7.31 -13.66
CA GLU A 140 -11.77 -7.74 -13.09
C GLU A 140 -10.76 -6.59 -13.00
N LYS A 141 -10.68 -5.77 -14.06
CA LYS A 141 -9.83 -4.57 -14.06
C LYS A 141 -10.26 -3.58 -12.97
N ARG A 142 -11.56 -3.27 -12.87
CA ARG A 142 -12.08 -2.33 -11.86
C ARG A 142 -11.82 -2.84 -10.43
N MET A 143 -12.10 -4.12 -10.17
CA MET A 143 -11.83 -4.74 -8.86
C MET A 143 -10.34 -4.66 -8.51
N PHE A 144 -9.46 -4.85 -9.49
CA PHE A 144 -8.03 -4.72 -9.31
C PHE A 144 -7.62 -3.27 -8.97
N GLU A 145 -8.13 -2.29 -9.72
CA GLU A 145 -7.85 -0.86 -9.49
C GLU A 145 -8.31 -0.43 -8.10
N THR A 146 -9.53 -0.80 -7.69
CA THR A 146 -10.06 -0.51 -6.35
C THR A 146 -9.23 -1.20 -5.26
N LYS A 147 -8.76 -2.44 -5.50
CA LYS A 147 -7.84 -3.13 -4.60
C LYS A 147 -6.53 -2.36 -4.39
N LEU A 148 -6.03 -1.65 -5.38
CA LEU A 148 -4.83 -0.81 -5.21
C LEU A 148 -5.06 0.34 -4.22
N THR A 149 -6.24 0.98 -4.26
CA THR A 149 -6.61 1.96 -3.22
C THR A 149 -6.65 1.31 -1.84
N LEU A 150 -7.22 0.12 -1.72
CA LEU A 150 -7.24 -0.63 -0.46
C LEU A 150 -5.82 -0.90 0.06
N CYS A 151 -4.92 -1.40 -0.79
CA CYS A 151 -3.57 -1.82 -0.39
C CYS A 151 -2.61 -0.66 -0.14
N PHE A 152 -2.68 0.41 -0.92
CA PHE A 152 -1.72 1.52 -0.85
C PHE A 152 -2.18 2.67 0.04
N PHE A 153 -3.48 2.78 0.31
CA PHE A 153 -4.04 3.87 1.09
C PHE A 153 -4.87 3.37 2.27
N ALA A 154 -5.98 2.65 2.07
CA ALA A 154 -6.92 2.35 3.13
C ALA A 154 -6.31 1.50 4.27
N VAL A 155 -5.77 0.33 3.97
CA VAL A 155 -5.17 -0.56 4.98
C VAL A 155 -3.99 0.11 5.69
N PRO A 156 -3.01 0.70 4.99
CA PRO A 156 -1.92 1.43 5.65
C PRO A 156 -2.41 2.61 6.49
N ALA A 157 -3.44 3.33 6.04
CA ALA A 157 -3.99 4.48 6.77
C ALA A 157 -4.69 4.05 8.06
N ILE A 158 -5.51 3.01 8.03
CA ILE A 158 -6.16 2.44 9.22
C ILE A 158 -5.10 2.04 10.27
N ARG A 159 -4.01 1.41 9.85
CA ARG A 159 -2.89 1.06 10.73
C ARG A 159 -2.13 2.28 11.24
N ASP A 160 -2.02 3.35 10.42
CA ASP A 160 -1.30 4.58 10.76
C ASP A 160 -2.09 5.52 11.69
N LEU A 161 -3.40 5.30 11.87
CA LEU A 161 -4.22 6.05 12.82
C LEU A 161 -3.78 5.83 14.29
N GLY A 162 -3.02 4.77 14.58
CA GLY A 162 -2.55 4.47 15.94
C GLY A 162 -3.67 4.03 16.88
N LEU A 163 -4.77 3.51 16.33
CA LEU A 163 -5.91 3.00 17.08
C LEU A 163 -5.65 1.57 17.57
N SER A 164 -6.31 1.17 18.66
CA SER A 164 -6.16 -0.16 19.22
C SER A 164 -6.63 -1.27 18.28
N ILE A 165 -7.58 -0.93 17.38
CA ILE A 165 -8.16 -1.85 16.40
C ILE A 165 -7.34 -2.00 15.12
N GLY A 166 -6.36 -1.12 14.88
CA GLY A 166 -5.75 -0.95 13.55
C GLY A 166 -5.17 -2.23 12.97
N GLU A 167 -4.38 -2.97 13.75
CA GLU A 167 -3.81 -4.25 13.31
C GLU A 167 -4.85 -5.36 13.26
N ASP A 168 -5.68 -5.48 14.30
CA ASP A 168 -6.69 -6.54 14.41
C ASP A 168 -7.71 -6.45 13.28
N TYR A 169 -8.28 -5.26 13.06
CA TYR A 169 -9.28 -5.07 12.00
C TYR A 169 -8.70 -5.33 10.61
N THR A 170 -7.50 -4.80 10.32
CA THR A 170 -6.89 -5.02 9.00
C THR A 170 -6.51 -6.48 8.76
N ALA A 171 -6.13 -7.22 9.81
CA ALA A 171 -5.89 -8.66 9.70
C ALA A 171 -7.17 -9.45 9.46
N VAL A 172 -8.26 -9.15 10.18
CA VAL A 172 -9.57 -9.78 10.00
C VAL A 172 -10.12 -9.48 8.61
N LEU A 173 -10.04 -8.22 8.16
CA LEU A 173 -10.46 -7.80 6.83
C LEU A 173 -9.68 -8.54 5.73
N ARG A 174 -8.35 -8.59 5.85
CA ARG A 174 -7.50 -9.34 4.92
C ARG A 174 -7.90 -10.81 4.84
N ASN A 175 -8.08 -11.46 5.96
CA ASN A 175 -8.43 -12.88 6.00
C ASN A 175 -9.80 -13.14 5.35
N ALA A 176 -10.79 -12.31 5.65
CA ALA A 176 -12.11 -12.38 5.03
C ALA A 176 -12.04 -12.12 3.52
N PHE A 177 -11.25 -11.14 3.09
CA PHE A 177 -11.07 -10.81 1.67
C PHE A 177 -10.40 -11.97 0.90
N VAL A 178 -9.33 -12.56 1.45
CA VAL A 178 -8.62 -13.70 0.84
C VAL A 178 -9.54 -14.93 0.75
N ALA A 179 -10.37 -15.17 1.76
CA ALA A 179 -11.34 -16.27 1.73
C ALA A 179 -12.39 -16.07 0.62
N ALA A 180 -12.89 -14.84 0.43
CA ALA A 180 -13.87 -14.51 -0.61
C ALA A 180 -13.24 -14.45 -2.02
N TYR A 181 -12.01 -13.95 -2.11
CA TYR A 181 -11.28 -13.71 -3.36
C TYR A 181 -9.88 -14.32 -3.33
N PRO A 182 -9.73 -15.66 -3.35
CA PRO A 182 -8.42 -16.32 -3.22
C PRO A 182 -7.41 -15.90 -4.29
N LYS A 183 -7.89 -15.50 -5.47
CA LYS A 183 -7.06 -15.01 -6.58
C LYS A 183 -6.67 -13.53 -6.45
N ASN A 184 -7.19 -12.81 -5.46
CA ASN A 184 -6.98 -11.39 -5.25
C ASN A 184 -6.40 -11.11 -3.85
N ALA A 185 -5.61 -12.03 -3.33
CA ALA A 185 -4.92 -11.87 -2.06
C ALA A 185 -4.11 -10.56 -2.00
N PHE A 186 -3.98 -9.99 -0.82
CA PHE A 186 -3.12 -8.84 -0.56
C PHE A 186 -2.46 -8.96 0.81
N GLU A 187 -1.34 -8.27 0.97
CA GLU A 187 -0.65 -8.18 2.25
C GLU A 187 -0.95 -6.86 2.95
N THR A 188 -1.06 -6.91 4.27
CA THR A 188 -1.26 -5.72 5.09
C THR A 188 0.09 -5.04 5.32
N MET A 189 0.37 -3.98 4.58
CA MET A 189 1.58 -3.18 4.73
C MET A 189 1.32 -1.92 5.54
N THR A 190 2.35 -1.42 6.20
CA THR A 190 2.35 -0.12 6.85
C THR A 190 2.76 0.98 5.85
N PHE A 191 2.43 2.24 6.18
CA PHE A 191 2.95 3.39 5.42
C PHE A 191 4.48 3.38 5.30
N ASN A 192 5.18 3.07 6.39
CA ASN A 192 6.64 3.08 6.41
C ASN A 192 7.25 2.02 5.48
N GLU A 193 6.68 0.81 5.43
CA GLU A 193 7.12 -0.25 4.53
C GLU A 193 6.93 0.14 3.06
N LEU A 194 5.74 0.68 2.71
CA LEU A 194 5.46 1.17 1.37
C LEU A 194 6.37 2.34 0.99
N TYR A 195 6.49 3.33 1.87
CA TYR A 195 7.30 4.52 1.62
C TYR A 195 8.80 4.21 1.52
N ALA A 196 9.31 3.29 2.33
CA ALA A 196 10.68 2.79 2.21
C ALA A 196 10.91 2.09 0.86
N GLY A 197 9.94 1.31 0.39
CA GLY A 197 9.95 0.70 -0.93
C GLY A 197 10.07 1.73 -2.06
N PHE A 198 9.37 2.86 -1.94
CA PHE A 198 9.44 3.96 -2.91
C PHE A 198 10.74 4.77 -2.86
N ARG A 199 11.45 4.80 -1.72
CA ARG A 199 12.66 5.62 -1.53
C ARG A 199 13.96 4.96 -1.96
N LYS A 200 14.00 3.67 -2.20
CA LYS A 200 15.21 2.97 -2.63
C LYS A 200 15.70 3.51 -3.98
N ARG A 201 16.57 4.51 -3.95
CA ARG A 201 17.25 5.07 -5.14
C ARG A 201 18.38 4.11 -5.56
N LYS A 202 18.63 4.00 -6.86
CA LYS A 202 19.68 3.18 -7.53
C LYS A 202 19.35 1.71 -7.78
N LEU A 203 18.12 1.24 -7.58
CA LEU A 203 17.73 -0.11 -7.95
C LEU A 203 17.22 -0.15 -9.41
N CYS A 204 17.52 -1.24 -10.11
CA CYS A 204 16.80 -1.60 -11.32
C CYS A 204 15.51 -2.30 -10.90
N PHE A 205 14.54 -1.55 -10.38
CA PHE A 205 13.35 -2.06 -9.66
C PHE A 205 12.70 -3.26 -10.34
N ILE A 206 12.31 -3.14 -11.62
CA ILE A 206 11.62 -4.19 -12.35
C ILE A 206 12.57 -5.38 -12.58
N THR A 207 13.81 -5.13 -13.03
CA THR A 207 14.80 -6.19 -13.24
C THR A 207 15.13 -6.91 -11.94
N THR A 208 15.30 -6.18 -10.83
CA THR A 208 15.53 -6.75 -9.49
C THR A 208 14.36 -7.63 -9.09
N ALA A 209 13.11 -7.17 -9.22
CA ALA A 209 11.94 -7.96 -8.87
C ALA A 209 11.82 -9.25 -9.70
N VAL A 210 12.17 -9.21 -10.98
CA VAL A 210 12.17 -10.39 -11.84
C VAL A 210 13.30 -11.36 -11.46
N CYS A 211 14.50 -10.86 -11.16
CA CYS A 211 15.62 -11.69 -10.71
C CYS A 211 15.34 -12.34 -9.33
N GLU A 212 14.78 -11.57 -8.40
CA GLU A 212 14.34 -12.09 -7.08
C GLU A 212 13.30 -13.21 -7.22
N ALA A 213 12.33 -13.05 -8.12
CA ALA A 213 11.31 -14.08 -8.39
C ALA A 213 11.89 -15.39 -8.96
N GLU A 214 13.11 -15.34 -9.50
CA GLU A 214 13.88 -16.49 -9.98
C GLU A 214 14.93 -16.99 -8.97
N GLY A 215 14.97 -16.42 -7.77
CA GLY A 215 15.93 -16.77 -6.74
C GLY A 215 17.37 -16.29 -7.04
N LYS A 216 17.55 -15.33 -7.94
CA LYS A 216 18.87 -14.78 -8.28
C LYS A 216 19.30 -13.74 -7.26
N PRO A 217 20.58 -13.70 -6.88
CA PRO A 217 21.13 -12.72 -5.96
C PRO A 217 21.19 -11.32 -6.62
N ASP A 218 21.25 -10.27 -5.77
CA ASP A 218 21.26 -8.86 -6.20
C ASP A 218 22.54 -8.46 -6.99
N ASP A 219 23.58 -9.24 -6.90
CA ASP A 219 24.86 -9.11 -7.63
C ASP A 219 24.97 -10.00 -8.88
N CYS A 220 23.88 -10.62 -9.33
CA CYS A 220 23.90 -11.47 -10.52
C CYS A 220 24.35 -10.68 -11.76
N ALA A 221 24.94 -11.40 -12.72
CA ALA A 221 25.54 -10.82 -13.92
C ALA A 221 24.56 -9.93 -14.71
N GLU A 222 23.29 -10.31 -14.76
CA GLU A 222 22.25 -9.55 -15.44
C GLU A 222 22.01 -8.19 -14.76
N LEU A 223 21.78 -8.18 -13.44
CA LEU A 223 21.56 -6.93 -12.68
C LEU A 223 22.79 -6.01 -12.76
N THR A 224 23.99 -6.59 -12.70
CA THR A 224 25.23 -5.83 -12.85
C THR A 224 25.32 -5.18 -14.22
N ALA A 225 24.97 -5.91 -15.30
CA ALA A 225 24.97 -5.38 -16.67
C ALA A 225 23.93 -4.25 -16.85
N PHE A 226 22.71 -4.42 -16.36
CA PHE A 226 21.68 -3.37 -16.43
C PHE A 226 22.04 -2.12 -15.63
N ARG A 227 22.66 -2.28 -14.47
CA ARG A 227 23.16 -1.16 -13.67
C ARG A 227 24.27 -0.42 -14.38
N ALA A 228 25.24 -1.15 -14.94
CA ALA A 228 26.33 -0.56 -15.72
C ALA A 228 25.80 0.18 -16.96
N PHE A 229 24.83 -0.38 -17.68
CA PHE A 229 24.17 0.26 -18.82
C PHE A 229 23.47 1.56 -18.42
N ARG A 230 22.68 1.54 -17.35
CA ARG A 230 21.96 2.72 -16.86
C ARG A 230 22.94 3.83 -16.44
N ASP A 231 23.93 3.48 -15.62
CA ASP A 231 24.83 4.46 -15.00
C ASP A 231 25.92 4.91 -15.99
N GLY A 232 26.41 4.02 -16.83
CA GLY A 232 27.46 4.27 -17.80
C GLY A 232 26.98 4.92 -19.09
N TRP A 233 26.11 4.24 -19.84
CA TRP A 233 25.73 4.69 -21.18
C TRP A 233 24.46 5.57 -21.18
N LEU A 234 23.39 5.11 -20.54
CA LEU A 234 22.09 5.80 -20.62
C LEU A 234 22.13 7.17 -19.92
N SER A 235 22.76 7.29 -18.77
CA SER A 235 22.81 8.54 -18.00
C SER A 235 23.80 9.57 -18.56
N GLN A 236 24.52 9.29 -19.65
CA GLN A 236 25.46 10.23 -20.22
C GLN A 236 24.79 11.37 -21.02
N THR A 237 23.61 11.11 -21.57
CA THR A 237 22.87 12.12 -22.33
C THR A 237 21.76 12.76 -21.49
N PRO A 238 21.33 14.01 -21.79
CA PRO A 238 20.19 14.64 -21.12
C PRO A 238 18.90 13.81 -21.28
N GLU A 239 18.65 13.27 -22.48
CA GLU A 239 17.49 12.45 -22.80
C GLU A 239 17.51 11.14 -22.02
N GLY A 240 18.67 10.49 -21.91
CA GLY A 240 18.83 9.28 -21.13
C GLY A 240 18.63 9.50 -19.64
N ARG A 241 19.11 10.63 -19.08
CA ARG A 241 18.83 11.01 -17.70
C ARG A 241 17.33 11.25 -17.47
N ALA A 242 16.65 11.88 -18.42
CA ALA A 242 15.21 12.08 -18.33
C ALA A 242 14.47 10.73 -18.29
N LEU A 243 14.83 9.77 -19.14
CA LEU A 243 14.29 8.40 -19.12
C LEU A 243 14.54 7.67 -17.79
N VAL A 244 15.74 7.82 -17.23
CA VAL A 244 16.09 7.23 -15.92
C VAL A 244 15.25 7.86 -14.81
N ASN A 245 15.08 9.18 -14.80
CA ASN A 245 14.25 9.87 -13.81
C ASN A 245 12.78 9.43 -13.93
N ASP A 246 12.23 9.41 -15.14
CA ASP A 246 10.86 8.95 -15.41
C ASP A 246 10.65 7.49 -14.97
N TYR A 247 11.63 6.62 -15.24
CA TYR A 247 11.62 5.25 -14.74
C TYR A 247 11.57 5.19 -13.20
N TYR A 248 12.36 6.01 -12.50
CA TYR A 248 12.37 6.03 -11.04
C TYR A 248 11.07 6.55 -10.43
N GLU A 249 10.30 7.35 -11.15
CA GLU A 249 8.99 7.78 -10.67
C GLU A 249 7.96 6.65 -10.72
N VAL A 250 8.00 5.78 -11.71
CA VAL A 250 6.95 4.77 -11.92
C VAL A 250 7.33 3.35 -11.51
N ALA A 251 8.59 2.95 -11.65
CA ALA A 251 9.02 1.58 -11.44
C ALA A 251 8.78 1.04 -10.02
N PRO A 252 8.94 1.83 -8.94
CA PRO A 252 8.60 1.37 -7.60
C PRO A 252 7.14 0.98 -7.47
N SER A 253 6.22 1.78 -8.04
CA SER A 253 4.79 1.49 -8.04
C SER A 253 4.45 0.25 -8.85
N ILE A 254 5.05 0.12 -10.04
CA ILE A 254 4.92 -1.09 -10.88
C ILE A 254 5.31 -2.33 -10.08
N VAL A 255 6.46 -2.32 -9.40
CA VAL A 255 6.95 -3.48 -8.63
C VAL A 255 6.05 -3.79 -7.46
N GLN A 256 5.56 -2.78 -6.74
CA GLN A 256 4.62 -3.00 -5.64
C GLN A 256 3.32 -3.63 -6.17
N ILE A 257 2.77 -3.12 -7.27
CA ILE A 257 1.58 -3.70 -7.89
C ILE A 257 1.85 -5.15 -8.33
N MET A 258 2.99 -5.40 -8.98
CA MET A 258 3.37 -6.76 -9.39
C MET A 258 3.42 -7.74 -8.22
N LYS A 259 3.97 -7.33 -7.06
CA LYS A 259 4.03 -8.16 -5.85
C LYS A 259 2.65 -8.51 -5.28
N HIS A 260 1.66 -7.66 -5.51
CA HIS A 260 0.29 -7.85 -5.05
C HIS A 260 -0.64 -8.51 -6.09
N CYS A 261 -0.10 -8.90 -7.26
CA CYS A 261 -0.84 -9.64 -8.26
C CYS A 261 -0.74 -11.15 -7.99
N ASP A 262 -1.86 -11.87 -8.11
CA ASP A 262 -1.89 -13.34 -7.96
C ASP A 262 -1.06 -14.06 -9.02
N ASP A 263 -0.85 -13.40 -10.15
CA ASP A 263 -0.05 -13.90 -11.26
C ASP A 263 1.39 -13.34 -11.27
N ALA A 264 1.87 -12.80 -10.13
CA ALA A 264 3.20 -12.17 -10.02
C ALA A 264 4.32 -13.00 -10.67
N GLN A 265 4.38 -14.30 -10.38
CA GLN A 265 5.36 -15.18 -10.99
C GLN A 265 5.17 -15.35 -12.51
N LYS A 266 3.92 -15.36 -12.99
CA LYS A 266 3.65 -15.43 -14.44
C LYS A 266 4.07 -14.14 -15.13
N VAL A 267 3.78 -13.00 -14.50
CA VAL A 267 4.20 -11.68 -14.98
C VAL A 267 5.73 -11.62 -15.05
N CYS A 268 6.45 -11.99 -13.98
CA CYS A 268 7.91 -12.00 -13.95
C CYS A 268 8.49 -12.90 -15.05
N ARG A 269 8.00 -14.14 -15.22
CA ARG A 269 8.44 -15.04 -16.29
C ARG A 269 8.19 -14.47 -17.69
N ARG A 270 7.04 -13.81 -17.91
CA ARG A 270 6.73 -13.15 -19.19
C ARG A 270 7.69 -12.00 -19.46
N LEU A 271 7.88 -11.10 -18.48
CA LEU A 271 8.80 -9.96 -18.60
C LEU A 271 10.23 -10.41 -18.87
N ARG A 272 10.68 -11.46 -18.19
CA ARG A 272 11.97 -12.05 -18.45
C ARG A 272 12.11 -12.47 -19.91
N ARG A 273 11.23 -13.37 -20.37
CA ARG A 273 11.34 -13.95 -21.71
C ARG A 273 11.14 -12.93 -22.81
N GLN A 274 10.20 -12.01 -22.65
CA GLN A 274 9.81 -11.08 -23.70
C GLN A 274 10.71 -9.84 -23.79
N TYR A 275 11.26 -9.39 -22.64
CA TYR A 275 11.99 -8.13 -22.57
C TYR A 275 13.39 -8.27 -22.00
N LEU A 276 13.55 -8.79 -20.77
CA LEU A 276 14.82 -8.68 -20.05
C LEU A 276 15.92 -9.58 -20.64
N GLU A 277 15.60 -10.81 -21.04
CA GLU A 277 16.55 -11.70 -21.69
C GLU A 277 17.04 -11.12 -23.02
N PRO A 278 16.17 -10.68 -23.95
CA PRO A 278 16.62 -9.98 -25.15
C PRO A 278 17.39 -8.69 -24.88
N CYS A 279 17.01 -7.89 -23.85
CA CYS A 279 17.77 -6.72 -23.43
C CYS A 279 19.18 -7.11 -22.97
N TYR A 280 19.30 -8.17 -22.17
CA TYR A 280 20.60 -8.64 -21.69
C TYR A 280 21.51 -9.10 -22.84
N GLN A 281 20.95 -9.81 -23.83
CA GLN A 281 21.68 -10.18 -25.05
C GLN A 281 22.10 -8.95 -25.87
N ASP A 282 21.25 -7.92 -25.92
CA ASP A 282 21.58 -6.65 -26.59
C ASP A 282 22.74 -5.95 -25.85
N LEU A 283 22.75 -5.95 -24.51
CA LEU A 283 23.85 -5.39 -23.71
C LEU A 283 25.18 -6.12 -23.95
N GLN A 284 25.15 -7.46 -23.96
CA GLN A 284 26.35 -8.27 -24.24
C GLN A 284 26.91 -8.05 -25.65
N ALA A 285 26.04 -7.75 -26.62
CA ALA A 285 26.43 -7.45 -28.00
C ALA A 285 26.73 -5.96 -28.25
N GLY A 286 26.71 -5.10 -27.22
CA GLY A 286 26.94 -3.66 -27.37
C GLY A 286 25.81 -2.89 -28.07
N ARG A 287 24.63 -3.50 -28.24
CA ARG A 287 23.48 -2.88 -28.91
C ARG A 287 22.65 -2.06 -27.93
N TYR A 288 23.27 -1.05 -27.32
CA TYR A 288 22.68 -0.25 -26.22
C TYR A 288 21.38 0.46 -26.60
N SER A 289 21.28 0.99 -27.82
CA SER A 289 20.04 1.64 -28.30
C SER A 289 18.87 0.66 -28.38
N ALA A 290 19.09 -0.55 -28.86
CA ALA A 290 18.07 -1.60 -28.94
C ALA A 290 17.60 -2.03 -27.53
N CYS A 291 18.54 -2.17 -26.58
CA CYS A 291 18.23 -2.43 -25.19
C CYS A 291 17.36 -1.32 -24.60
N ARG A 292 17.75 -0.03 -24.77
CA ARG A 292 16.96 1.13 -24.31
C ARG A 292 15.52 1.06 -24.81
N ASP A 293 15.34 0.91 -26.13
CA ASP A 293 14.03 0.99 -26.76
C ASP A 293 13.13 -0.16 -26.30
N ARG A 294 13.68 -1.36 -26.17
CA ARG A 294 12.98 -2.53 -25.63
C ARG A 294 12.61 -2.36 -24.17
N TYR A 295 13.51 -1.83 -23.36
CA TYR A 295 13.26 -1.59 -21.92
C TYR A 295 12.20 -0.51 -21.72
N VAL A 296 12.24 0.59 -22.49
CA VAL A 296 11.20 1.63 -22.49
C VAL A 296 9.84 1.06 -22.89
N SER A 297 9.80 0.21 -23.93
CA SER A 297 8.58 -0.48 -24.34
C SER A 297 7.99 -1.35 -23.21
N MET A 298 8.83 -2.09 -22.49
CA MET A 298 8.42 -2.86 -21.31
C MET A 298 7.78 -1.97 -20.23
N VAL A 299 8.43 -0.86 -19.89
CA VAL A 299 7.93 0.07 -18.87
C VAL A 299 6.58 0.67 -19.28
N ASN A 300 6.45 1.09 -20.55
CA ASN A 300 5.20 1.64 -21.08
C ASN A 300 4.07 0.60 -21.11
N GLU A 301 4.36 -0.67 -21.46
CA GLU A 301 3.37 -1.74 -21.35
C GLU A 301 2.88 -1.91 -19.90
N LEU A 302 3.79 -1.90 -18.94
CA LEU A 302 3.44 -2.03 -17.52
C LEU A 302 2.68 -0.80 -17.00
N ARG A 303 3.05 0.42 -17.43
CA ARG A 303 2.27 1.64 -17.16
C ARG A 303 0.83 1.49 -17.62
N ASN A 304 0.65 1.12 -18.89
CA ASN A 304 -0.69 0.95 -19.47
C ASN A 304 -1.47 -0.17 -18.79
N ARG A 305 -0.81 -1.30 -18.49
CA ARG A 305 -1.43 -2.43 -17.80
C ARG A 305 -1.95 -2.05 -16.42
N TYR A 306 -1.21 -1.24 -15.69
CA TYR A 306 -1.51 -0.85 -14.32
C TYR A 306 -2.11 0.56 -14.19
N SER A 307 -2.46 1.19 -15.32
CA SER A 307 -3.07 2.52 -15.38
C SER A 307 -2.29 3.60 -14.61
N LEU A 308 -0.96 3.55 -14.70
CA LEU A 308 -0.05 4.56 -14.14
C LEU A 308 0.21 5.61 -15.23
N ASN A 309 -0.21 6.86 -14.99
CA ASN A 309 0.03 7.99 -15.91
C ASN A 309 1.40 8.61 -15.70
#